data_c46fdb3f2298949f18dd6b7bf0ec437b
#
_entry.id   c46fdb3f2298949f18dd6b7bf0ec437b
#
_cell.length_a   1.000
_cell.length_b   1.000
_cell.length_c   1.000
_cell.angle_alpha   90.00
_cell.angle_beta   90.00
_cell.angle_gamma   90.00
#
_symmetry.space_group_name_H-M   'P 1'
#
loop_
_entity.id
_entity.type
_entity.pdbx_description
1 polymer ?
#
loop_
_entity_poly.entity_id
_entity_poly.type
_entity_poly.pdbx_seq_one_letter_code
_entity_poly.pdbx_strand_id
1 'polypeptide(L)'
;MRLALLAPGGTIACRQTTDGLSPALHADELAKSIACRDGVTLLPVDVFSMDSSNIQPEEWTQLAHAVDRAMQTCDGVVITHGTDTMGYTAAALSYMLLGQTKPVILTGSQLPLGAPLSDAEINLSCAIEAACQGVAGTYVCFNRKLILGTRAVKTHTLSFDAFDSVNRSLSGMVDSNGVHFLRPQKIDMPYQLRPEVDSRVFLLKLFPGTQPDVLDFIAQAGYRGLVIEAFGLGGLHYIRRNLVEKLRMLRQRGVRILVLTQCMYEKADLSIYEVGTQLLRTDVLSGMDLTTEAAVTKLMWALAQENTDELLTKNLCGEIRD
;
A
#
# COMPACT_ATOMS: atom_id res chain seq x y z
N MET A 1 -13.20 11.77 -22.17
CA MET A 1 -12.31 10.95 -21.34
C MET A 1 -13.14 9.91 -20.59
N ARG A 2 -12.71 8.67 -20.54
CA ARG A 2 -13.43 7.56 -19.89
C ARG A 2 -12.65 7.10 -18.68
N LEU A 3 -13.24 7.12 -17.50
CA LEU A 3 -12.61 6.62 -16.26
C LEU A 3 -13.41 5.44 -15.71
N ALA A 4 -12.72 4.37 -15.35
CA ALA A 4 -13.36 3.30 -14.59
C ALA A 4 -13.47 3.73 -13.11
N LEU A 5 -14.65 3.52 -12.51
CA LEU A 5 -14.86 3.65 -11.07
C LEU A 5 -15.06 2.26 -10.49
N LEU A 6 -14.02 1.72 -9.88
CA LEU A 6 -14.06 0.41 -9.24
C LEU A 6 -14.49 0.57 -7.77
N ALA A 7 -15.50 -0.19 -7.35
CA ALA A 7 -16.03 -0.14 -6.00
C ALA A 7 -15.85 -1.48 -5.28
N PRO A 8 -14.75 -1.66 -4.53
CA PRO A 8 -14.57 -2.81 -3.66
C PRO A 8 -15.21 -2.67 -2.27
N GLY A 9 -15.97 -1.60 -2.00
CA GLY A 9 -16.62 -1.34 -0.71
C GLY A 9 -15.97 -0.17 0.06
N GLY A 10 -15.84 -0.34 1.37
CA GLY A 10 -15.29 0.67 2.29
C GLY A 10 -16.33 1.66 2.84
N THR A 11 -15.93 2.50 3.80
CA THR A 11 -16.81 3.44 4.52
C THR A 11 -17.57 4.39 3.58
N ILE A 12 -16.96 4.81 2.49
CA ILE A 12 -17.58 5.68 1.49
C ILE A 12 -18.87 5.07 0.91
N ALA A 13 -18.91 3.75 0.80
CA ALA A 13 -20.05 2.98 0.29
C ALA A 13 -20.96 2.43 1.41
N CYS A 14 -20.72 2.78 2.69
CA CYS A 14 -21.49 2.26 3.81
C CYS A 14 -22.81 3.00 4.00
N ARG A 15 -23.77 2.26 4.55
CA ARG A 15 -25.00 2.80 5.18
C ARG A 15 -25.06 2.38 6.63
N GLN A 16 -25.74 3.18 7.46
CA GLN A 16 -25.99 2.82 8.85
C GLN A 16 -27.00 1.67 8.90
N THR A 17 -26.64 0.61 9.60
CA THR A 17 -27.52 -0.55 9.90
C THR A 17 -27.69 -0.68 11.40
N THR A 18 -28.51 -1.62 11.84
CA THR A 18 -28.70 -1.94 13.28
C THR A 18 -27.41 -2.41 13.96
N ASP A 19 -26.51 -3.04 13.18
CA ASP A 19 -25.27 -3.64 13.67
C ASP A 19 -24.04 -2.77 13.41
N GLY A 20 -24.23 -1.53 12.92
CA GLY A 20 -23.15 -0.60 12.59
C GLY A 20 -23.13 -0.19 11.11
N LEU A 21 -21.99 0.33 10.65
CA LEU A 21 -21.79 0.67 9.23
C LEU A 21 -21.49 -0.60 8.42
N SER A 22 -22.20 -0.76 7.30
CA SER A 22 -21.98 -1.88 6.38
C SER A 22 -21.95 -1.39 4.92
N PRO A 23 -21.03 -1.89 4.07
CA PRO A 23 -21.01 -1.55 2.65
C PRO A 23 -22.33 -1.93 1.99
N ALA A 24 -22.99 -0.94 1.36
CA ALA A 24 -24.33 -1.10 0.79
C ALA A 24 -24.54 -0.34 -0.53
N LEU A 25 -23.66 0.63 -0.85
CA LEU A 25 -23.73 1.38 -2.11
C LEU A 25 -22.94 0.67 -3.20
N HIS A 26 -23.54 0.54 -4.38
CA HIS A 26 -22.91 0.05 -5.58
C HIS A 26 -22.13 1.16 -6.31
N ALA A 27 -21.20 0.75 -7.19
CA ALA A 27 -20.39 1.67 -7.99
C ALA A 27 -21.25 2.65 -8.81
N ASP A 28 -22.42 2.22 -9.28
CA ASP A 28 -23.36 3.04 -10.05
C ASP A 28 -23.99 4.16 -9.20
N GLU A 29 -24.32 3.90 -7.93
CA GLU A 29 -24.83 4.90 -7.00
C GLU A 29 -23.75 5.93 -6.66
N LEU A 30 -22.49 5.49 -6.44
CA LEU A 30 -21.35 6.38 -6.22
C LEU A 30 -21.09 7.25 -7.45
N ALA A 31 -21.14 6.68 -8.67
CA ALA A 31 -20.93 7.43 -9.91
C ALA A 31 -22.00 8.52 -10.10
N LYS A 32 -23.25 8.25 -9.74
CA LYS A 32 -24.38 9.20 -9.84
C LYS A 32 -24.33 10.31 -8.80
N SER A 33 -23.66 10.11 -7.69
CA SER A 33 -23.56 11.10 -6.61
C SER A 33 -22.58 12.23 -6.90
N ILE A 34 -21.73 12.08 -7.92
CA ILE A 34 -20.66 13.03 -8.24
C ILE A 34 -20.92 13.70 -9.59
N ALA A 35 -20.86 15.03 -9.58
CA ALA A 35 -20.84 15.79 -10.81
C ALA A 35 -19.43 15.74 -11.42
N CYS A 36 -19.34 15.21 -12.63
CA CYS A 36 -18.08 15.25 -13.40
C CYS A 36 -18.07 16.47 -14.32
N ARG A 37 -16.88 16.97 -14.63
CA ARG A 37 -16.71 18.01 -15.64
C ARG A 37 -17.15 17.49 -17.04
N ASP A 38 -17.44 18.42 -17.94
CA ASP A 38 -17.84 18.08 -19.31
C ASP A 38 -16.80 17.22 -20.02
N GLY A 39 -17.28 16.20 -20.73
CA GLY A 39 -16.45 15.28 -21.50
C GLY A 39 -15.83 14.13 -20.67
N VAL A 40 -16.12 14.02 -19.38
CA VAL A 40 -15.73 12.88 -18.54
C VAL A 40 -16.91 11.94 -18.35
N THR A 41 -16.68 10.66 -18.61
CA THR A 41 -17.66 9.58 -18.39
C THR A 41 -17.10 8.58 -17.39
N LEU A 42 -17.83 8.34 -16.30
CA LEU A 42 -17.51 7.27 -15.35
C LEU A 42 -18.14 5.96 -15.81
N LEU A 43 -17.37 4.89 -15.75
CA LEU A 43 -17.80 3.52 -15.97
C LEU A 43 -17.75 2.79 -14.62
N PRO A 44 -18.88 2.67 -13.93
CA PRO A 44 -18.94 2.00 -12.63
C PRO A 44 -18.79 0.49 -12.78
N VAL A 45 -18.00 -0.11 -11.90
CA VAL A 45 -17.76 -1.55 -11.83
C VAL A 45 -17.69 -1.99 -10.38
N ASP A 46 -18.61 -2.82 -9.95
CA ASP A 46 -18.52 -3.52 -8.67
C ASP A 46 -17.49 -4.65 -8.79
N VAL A 47 -16.49 -4.68 -7.91
CA VAL A 47 -15.46 -5.73 -7.90
C VAL A 47 -15.80 -6.76 -6.82
N PHE A 48 -15.97 -6.30 -5.61
CA PHE A 48 -16.51 -7.01 -4.45
C PHE A 48 -17.10 -5.96 -3.49
N SER A 49 -17.69 -6.36 -2.37
CA SER A 49 -18.24 -5.42 -1.38
C SER A 49 -17.90 -5.89 0.01
N MET A 50 -16.88 -5.25 0.63
CA MET A 50 -16.47 -5.59 1.99
C MET A 50 -15.83 -4.41 2.72
N ASP A 51 -15.79 -4.51 4.05
CA ASP A 51 -14.97 -3.63 4.87
C ASP A 51 -13.48 -3.90 4.61
N SER A 52 -12.66 -2.84 4.59
CA SER A 52 -11.26 -2.97 4.24
C SER A 52 -10.44 -3.83 5.21
N SER A 53 -10.89 -3.97 6.46
CA SER A 53 -10.24 -4.86 7.43
C SER A 53 -10.36 -6.36 7.06
N ASN A 54 -11.29 -6.69 6.16
CA ASN A 54 -11.47 -8.05 5.63
C ASN A 54 -10.75 -8.29 4.29
N ILE A 55 -10.15 -7.25 3.69
CA ILE A 55 -9.40 -7.39 2.44
C ILE A 55 -8.12 -8.19 2.70
N GLN A 56 -7.92 -9.24 1.94
CA GLN A 56 -6.79 -10.15 1.97
C GLN A 56 -6.00 -10.10 0.64
N PRO A 57 -4.86 -10.76 0.50
CA PRO A 57 -4.09 -10.77 -0.75
C PRO A 57 -4.86 -11.27 -1.98
N GLU A 58 -5.85 -12.12 -1.79
CA GLU A 58 -6.73 -12.62 -2.85
C GLU A 58 -7.56 -11.50 -3.46
N GLU A 59 -8.04 -10.54 -2.66
CA GLU A 59 -8.77 -9.37 -3.14
C GLU A 59 -7.85 -8.40 -3.90
N TRP A 60 -6.57 -8.28 -3.51
CA TRP A 60 -5.59 -7.50 -4.30
C TRP A 60 -5.40 -8.08 -5.69
N THR A 61 -5.31 -9.42 -5.80
CA THR A 61 -5.22 -10.12 -7.10
C THR A 61 -6.46 -9.84 -7.96
N GLN A 62 -7.67 -9.95 -7.37
CA GLN A 62 -8.92 -9.64 -8.08
C GLN A 62 -8.96 -8.18 -8.55
N LEU A 63 -8.54 -7.26 -7.69
CA LEU A 63 -8.52 -5.83 -7.98
C LEU A 63 -7.49 -5.49 -9.06
N ALA A 64 -6.29 -6.10 -9.02
CA ALA A 64 -5.28 -5.92 -10.06
C ALA A 64 -5.79 -6.36 -11.44
N HIS A 65 -6.45 -7.50 -11.53
CA HIS A 65 -7.11 -7.94 -12.77
C HIS A 65 -8.25 -7.01 -13.22
N ALA A 66 -9.03 -6.45 -12.28
CA ALA A 66 -10.09 -5.50 -12.63
C ALA A 66 -9.49 -4.19 -13.17
N VAL A 67 -8.41 -3.70 -12.57
CA VAL A 67 -7.66 -2.52 -13.04
C VAL A 67 -7.08 -2.78 -14.44
N ASP A 68 -6.43 -3.92 -14.65
CA ASP A 68 -5.86 -4.29 -15.95
C ASP A 68 -6.93 -4.27 -17.06
N ARG A 69 -8.06 -4.94 -16.83
CA ARG A 69 -9.18 -4.92 -17.79
C ARG A 69 -9.69 -3.51 -18.04
N ALA A 70 -9.84 -2.69 -16.99
CA ALA A 70 -10.30 -1.32 -17.11
C ALA A 70 -9.33 -0.46 -17.92
N MET A 71 -8.02 -0.62 -17.73
CA MET A 71 -7.00 0.13 -18.48
C MET A 71 -7.00 -0.15 -19.98
N GLN A 72 -7.60 -1.26 -20.45
CA GLN A 72 -7.71 -1.55 -21.90
C GLN A 72 -8.71 -0.62 -22.60
N THR A 73 -9.75 -0.12 -21.89
CA THR A 73 -10.85 0.64 -22.48
C THR A 73 -11.05 2.02 -21.87
N CYS A 74 -10.40 2.32 -20.74
CA CYS A 74 -10.51 3.57 -20.01
C CYS A 74 -9.17 4.31 -20.01
N ASP A 75 -9.21 5.63 -19.82
CA ASP A 75 -8.04 6.51 -19.76
C ASP A 75 -7.40 6.55 -18.37
N GLY A 76 -8.11 6.07 -17.34
CA GLY A 76 -7.65 5.97 -15.96
C GLY A 76 -8.65 5.19 -15.11
N VAL A 77 -8.23 4.89 -13.87
CA VAL A 77 -9.00 4.11 -12.90
C VAL A 77 -9.06 4.85 -11.57
N VAL A 78 -10.26 4.97 -11.01
CA VAL A 78 -10.51 5.43 -9.64
C VAL A 78 -11.05 4.25 -8.83
N ILE A 79 -10.53 4.04 -7.64
CA ILE A 79 -10.90 2.93 -6.76
C ILE A 79 -11.39 3.51 -5.44
N THR A 80 -12.66 3.26 -5.08
CA THR A 80 -13.16 3.59 -3.74
C THR A 80 -12.82 2.46 -2.76
N HIS A 81 -12.18 2.78 -1.65
CA HIS A 81 -11.63 1.78 -0.74
C HIS A 81 -11.85 2.21 0.72
N GLY A 82 -11.98 1.25 1.62
CA GLY A 82 -11.97 1.53 3.06
C GLY A 82 -10.59 1.99 3.53
N THR A 83 -10.56 2.90 4.50
CA THR A 83 -9.33 3.61 4.86
C THR A 83 -8.30 2.75 5.61
N ASP A 84 -8.73 1.67 6.31
CA ASP A 84 -7.84 0.93 7.22
C ASP A 84 -6.71 0.19 6.52
N THR A 85 -6.98 -0.39 5.35
CA THR A 85 -5.97 -1.13 4.58
C THR A 85 -5.66 -0.52 3.21
N MET A 86 -6.12 0.72 2.96
CA MET A 86 -5.88 1.41 1.67
C MET A 86 -4.39 1.54 1.34
N GLY A 87 -3.54 1.81 2.34
CA GLY A 87 -2.08 1.87 2.15
C GLY A 87 -1.49 0.56 1.66
N TYR A 88 -1.92 -0.57 2.23
CA TYR A 88 -1.52 -1.91 1.78
C TYR A 88 -1.98 -2.20 0.35
N THR A 89 -3.25 -1.94 0.05
CA THR A 89 -3.80 -2.15 -1.30
C THR A 89 -3.11 -1.28 -2.34
N ALA A 90 -2.85 0.00 -2.02
CA ALA A 90 -2.14 0.91 -2.92
C ALA A 90 -0.70 0.47 -3.19
N ALA A 91 0.00 -0.01 -2.16
CA ALA A 91 1.35 -0.55 -2.30
C ALA A 91 1.34 -1.86 -3.11
N ALA A 92 0.43 -2.80 -2.81
CA ALA A 92 0.29 -4.05 -3.55
C ALA A 92 0.03 -3.80 -5.04
N LEU A 93 -0.94 -2.94 -5.38
CA LEU A 93 -1.24 -2.59 -6.76
C LEU A 93 -0.06 -1.91 -7.46
N SER A 94 0.75 -1.12 -6.75
CA SER A 94 1.96 -0.52 -7.31
C SER A 94 2.96 -1.57 -7.81
N TYR A 95 3.10 -2.70 -7.11
CA TYR A 95 3.96 -3.81 -7.51
C TYR A 95 3.30 -4.73 -8.55
N MET A 96 2.00 -4.99 -8.42
CA MET A 96 1.25 -5.86 -9.33
C MET A 96 1.09 -5.26 -10.74
N LEU A 97 1.06 -3.92 -10.85
CA LEU A 97 0.83 -3.17 -12.07
C LEU A 97 2.10 -2.43 -12.55
N LEU A 98 3.27 -3.05 -12.39
CA LEU A 98 4.55 -2.42 -12.76
C LEU A 98 4.55 -1.92 -14.21
N GLY A 99 5.05 -0.70 -14.40
CA GLY A 99 5.15 -0.10 -15.73
C GLY A 99 3.82 0.43 -16.28
N GLN A 100 2.77 0.53 -15.47
CA GLN A 100 1.45 1.06 -15.92
C GLN A 100 1.56 2.44 -16.55
N THR A 101 0.80 2.65 -17.62
CA THR A 101 0.85 3.89 -18.43
C THR A 101 -0.33 4.83 -18.15
N LYS A 102 -1.22 4.47 -17.25
CA LYS A 102 -2.44 5.21 -16.90
C LYS A 102 -2.52 5.41 -15.38
N PRO A 103 -3.23 6.46 -14.91
CA PRO A 103 -3.43 6.69 -13.48
C PRO A 103 -4.32 5.62 -12.85
N VAL A 104 -3.94 5.18 -11.65
CA VAL A 104 -4.75 4.36 -10.74
C VAL A 104 -4.82 5.12 -9.41
N ILE A 105 -5.97 5.69 -9.11
CA ILE A 105 -6.16 6.57 -7.96
C ILE A 105 -7.07 5.89 -6.94
N LEU A 106 -6.53 5.55 -5.78
CA LEU A 106 -7.32 5.06 -4.66
C LEU A 106 -7.83 6.22 -3.83
N THR A 107 -9.06 6.13 -3.37
CA THR A 107 -9.69 7.10 -2.47
C THR A 107 -10.70 6.42 -1.56
N GLY A 108 -11.23 7.17 -0.60
CA GLY A 108 -12.22 6.70 0.35
C GLY A 108 -12.70 7.85 1.23
N SER A 109 -13.33 7.55 2.35
CA SER A 109 -13.76 8.57 3.30
C SER A 109 -13.73 8.06 4.73
N GLN A 110 -13.67 8.99 5.67
CA GLN A 110 -13.86 8.71 7.10
C GLN A 110 -15.34 8.56 7.45
N LEU A 111 -16.22 9.28 6.73
CA LEU A 111 -17.66 9.20 6.90
C LEU A 111 -18.36 8.70 5.63
N PRO A 112 -19.50 8.01 5.76
CA PRO A 112 -20.27 7.54 4.60
C PRO A 112 -20.73 8.69 3.71
N LEU A 113 -20.89 8.40 2.43
CA LEU A 113 -21.49 9.33 1.46
C LEU A 113 -22.90 9.76 1.93
N GLY A 114 -23.16 11.07 1.91
CA GLY A 114 -24.43 11.64 2.34
C GLY A 114 -24.59 11.82 3.86
N ALA A 115 -23.63 11.38 4.67
CA ALA A 115 -23.62 11.69 6.10
C ALA A 115 -23.30 13.18 6.33
N PRO A 116 -23.82 13.80 7.41
CA PRO A 116 -23.44 15.17 7.78
C PRO A 116 -21.92 15.30 7.93
N LEU A 117 -21.32 16.35 7.36
CA LEU A 117 -19.88 16.63 7.37
C LEU A 117 -19.02 15.56 6.66
N SER A 118 -19.62 14.73 5.80
CA SER A 118 -18.85 13.70 5.07
C SER A 118 -17.77 14.33 4.19
N ASP A 119 -16.60 13.69 4.20
CA ASP A 119 -15.48 13.97 3.31
C ASP A 119 -15.54 13.19 1.98
N ALA A 120 -16.55 12.33 1.80
CA ALA A 120 -16.67 11.41 0.68
C ALA A 120 -16.72 12.10 -0.69
N GLU A 121 -17.60 13.10 -0.84
CA GLU A 121 -17.79 13.81 -2.11
C GLU A 121 -16.51 14.55 -2.53
N ILE A 122 -15.85 15.21 -1.58
CA ILE A 122 -14.60 15.95 -1.84
C ILE A 122 -13.49 14.99 -2.24
N ASN A 123 -13.30 13.90 -1.51
CA ASN A 123 -12.26 12.93 -1.79
C ASN A 123 -12.47 12.25 -3.15
N LEU A 124 -13.70 11.84 -3.45
CA LEU A 124 -14.03 11.20 -4.73
C LEU A 124 -13.87 12.17 -5.90
N SER A 125 -14.35 13.41 -5.78
CA SER A 125 -14.16 14.46 -6.79
C SER A 125 -12.68 14.73 -7.05
N CYS A 126 -11.86 14.87 -6.00
CA CYS A 126 -10.42 15.07 -6.12
C CYS A 126 -9.74 13.89 -6.83
N ALA A 127 -10.14 12.66 -6.52
CA ALA A 127 -9.59 11.46 -7.14
C ALA A 127 -9.94 11.37 -8.65
N ILE A 128 -11.18 11.70 -9.01
CA ILE A 128 -11.62 11.77 -10.42
C ILE A 128 -10.82 12.83 -11.18
N GLU A 129 -10.71 14.04 -10.62
CA GLU A 129 -9.94 15.12 -11.25
C GLU A 129 -8.44 14.79 -11.37
N ALA A 130 -7.87 14.08 -10.37
CA ALA A 130 -6.50 13.59 -10.44
C ALA A 130 -6.32 12.54 -11.56
N ALA A 131 -7.26 11.61 -11.70
CA ALA A 131 -7.24 10.64 -12.80
C ALA A 131 -7.36 11.33 -14.17
N CYS A 132 -8.12 12.43 -14.25
CA CYS A 132 -8.25 13.22 -15.46
C CYS A 132 -6.95 13.90 -15.93
N GLN A 133 -5.94 14.04 -15.07
CA GLN A 133 -4.63 14.56 -15.50
C GLN A 133 -3.84 13.57 -16.35
N GLY A 134 -4.21 12.29 -16.38
CA GLY A 134 -3.53 11.25 -17.16
C GLY A 134 -2.12 10.91 -16.67
N VAL A 135 -1.74 11.32 -15.47
CA VAL A 135 -0.41 11.05 -14.90
C VAL A 135 -0.34 9.62 -14.41
N ALA A 136 0.43 8.80 -15.12
CA ALA A 136 0.59 7.38 -14.83
C ALA A 136 1.15 7.12 -13.42
N GLY A 137 0.74 6.01 -12.81
CA GLY A 137 1.17 5.59 -11.48
C GLY A 137 0.00 5.23 -10.58
N THR A 138 0.32 4.62 -9.43
CA THR A 138 -0.66 4.31 -8.37
C THR A 138 -0.54 5.35 -7.26
N TYR A 139 -1.65 6.00 -6.92
CA TYR A 139 -1.70 7.06 -5.92
C TYR A 139 -2.88 6.89 -4.97
N VAL A 140 -2.71 7.34 -3.73
CA VAL A 140 -3.81 7.59 -2.80
C VAL A 140 -4.15 9.09 -2.87
N CYS A 141 -5.42 9.39 -3.17
CA CYS A 141 -5.97 10.74 -3.13
C CYS A 141 -6.88 10.86 -1.90
N PHE A 142 -6.44 11.61 -0.90
CA PHE A 142 -7.20 11.79 0.34
C PHE A 142 -6.98 13.19 0.90
N ASN A 143 -8.04 13.84 1.36
CA ASN A 143 -7.98 15.22 1.88
C ASN A 143 -7.18 16.17 0.96
N ARG A 144 -7.45 16.16 -0.35
CA ARG A 144 -6.77 16.97 -1.38
C ARG A 144 -5.26 16.71 -1.55
N LYS A 145 -4.72 15.68 -0.91
CA LYS A 145 -3.33 15.24 -1.08
C LYS A 145 -3.27 14.09 -2.09
N LEU A 146 -2.26 14.09 -2.95
CA LEU A 146 -1.89 12.96 -3.80
C LEU A 146 -0.61 12.35 -3.24
N ILE A 147 -0.71 11.12 -2.76
CA ILE A 147 0.36 10.38 -2.13
C ILE A 147 0.71 9.20 -3.02
N LEU A 148 2.00 8.95 -3.26
CA LEU A 148 2.43 7.76 -3.97
C LEU A 148 1.95 6.49 -3.25
N GLY A 149 1.40 5.52 -3.95
CA GLY A 149 0.79 4.33 -3.35
C GLY A 149 1.69 3.56 -2.39
N THR A 150 2.99 3.49 -2.69
CA THR A 150 3.99 2.84 -1.83
C THR A 150 4.46 3.69 -0.65
N ARG A 151 3.95 4.92 -0.50
CA ARG A 151 4.31 5.87 0.56
C ARG A 151 3.15 6.29 1.43
N ALA A 152 1.95 5.82 1.09
CA ALA A 152 0.72 6.18 1.79
C ALA A 152 0.58 5.37 3.09
N VAL A 153 0.51 6.08 4.21
CA VAL A 153 0.33 5.50 5.55
C VAL A 153 -0.87 6.16 6.22
N LYS A 154 -1.78 5.35 6.80
CA LYS A 154 -2.88 5.87 7.62
C LYS A 154 -2.34 6.25 9.00
N THR A 155 -2.24 7.54 9.28
CA THR A 155 -1.66 8.09 10.51
C THR A 155 -2.70 8.51 11.55
N HIS A 156 -3.98 8.67 11.15
CA HIS A 156 -5.05 9.09 12.03
C HIS A 156 -6.31 8.24 11.83
N THR A 157 -6.99 7.94 12.93
CA THR A 157 -8.23 7.15 12.94
C THR A 157 -9.49 7.98 12.74
N LEU A 158 -9.50 9.25 13.18
CA LEU A 158 -10.68 10.12 13.18
C LEU A 158 -10.53 11.37 12.30
N SER A 159 -9.30 11.85 12.09
CA SER A 159 -9.04 13.05 11.29
C SER A 159 -9.43 12.82 9.84
N PHE A 160 -10.00 13.84 9.18
CA PHE A 160 -10.16 13.86 7.73
C PHE A 160 -8.79 13.92 7.02
N ASP A 161 -7.75 14.41 7.70
CA ASP A 161 -6.36 14.31 7.26
C ASP A 161 -5.74 12.98 7.72
N ALA A 162 -6.30 11.87 7.24
CA ALA A 162 -6.02 10.54 7.76
C ALA A 162 -4.74 9.91 7.21
N PHE A 163 -4.22 10.40 6.08
CA PHE A 163 -3.05 9.81 5.40
C PHE A 163 -1.89 10.78 5.27
N ASP A 164 -0.69 10.27 5.47
CA ASP A 164 0.56 10.98 5.21
C ASP A 164 1.45 10.26 4.18
N SER A 165 2.29 11.07 3.52
CA SER A 165 3.36 10.59 2.64
C SER A 165 4.63 10.40 3.44
N VAL A 166 4.95 9.17 3.79
CA VAL A 166 6.10 8.85 4.64
C VAL A 166 7.38 8.76 3.82
N ASN A 167 8.45 9.42 4.29
CA ASN A 167 9.79 9.49 3.69
C ASN A 167 9.85 10.07 2.26
N ARG A 168 8.73 10.62 1.75
CA ARG A 168 8.65 11.29 0.45
C ARG A 168 7.69 12.46 0.53
N SER A 169 7.98 13.55 -0.17
CA SER A 169 7.01 14.63 -0.32
C SER A 169 5.80 14.16 -1.14
N LEU A 170 4.68 14.87 -1.00
CA LEU A 170 3.46 14.61 -1.76
C LEU A 170 3.75 14.49 -3.27
N SER A 171 3.09 13.56 -3.93
CA SER A 171 3.12 13.44 -5.39
C SER A 171 2.35 14.56 -6.07
N GLY A 172 1.38 15.14 -5.37
CA GLY A 172 0.60 16.28 -5.83
C GLY A 172 -0.39 16.75 -4.77
N MET A 173 -1.16 17.77 -5.15
CA MET A 173 -2.22 18.36 -4.32
C MET A 173 -3.34 18.92 -5.19
N VAL A 174 -4.49 19.12 -4.57
CA VAL A 174 -5.66 19.75 -5.19
C VAL A 174 -5.98 21.06 -4.46
N ASP A 175 -6.09 22.15 -5.19
CA ASP A 175 -6.49 23.46 -4.66
C ASP A 175 -7.55 24.13 -5.57
N SER A 176 -7.82 25.42 -5.37
CA SER A 176 -8.79 26.18 -6.18
C SER A 176 -8.41 26.34 -7.67
N ASN A 177 -7.15 26.09 -8.02
CA ASN A 177 -6.65 26.13 -9.40
C ASN A 177 -6.67 24.73 -10.06
N GLY A 178 -7.05 23.68 -9.31
CA GLY A 178 -7.15 22.32 -9.80
C GLY A 178 -6.12 21.36 -9.22
N VAL A 179 -5.75 20.36 -9.98
CA VAL A 179 -4.82 19.30 -9.56
C VAL A 179 -3.41 19.63 -10.03
N HIS A 180 -2.46 19.57 -9.11
CA HIS A 180 -1.05 19.85 -9.37
C HIS A 180 -0.21 18.63 -8.99
N PHE A 181 0.35 17.93 -10.00
CA PHE A 181 1.37 16.93 -9.75
C PHE A 181 2.73 17.60 -9.54
N LEU A 182 3.35 17.32 -8.38
CA LEU A 182 4.64 17.88 -7.97
C LEU A 182 5.79 16.90 -8.21
N ARG A 183 5.57 15.66 -7.83
CA ARG A 183 6.54 14.55 -7.94
C ARG A 183 5.84 13.26 -8.36
N PRO A 184 5.48 13.12 -9.63
CA PRO A 184 4.84 11.91 -10.14
C PRO A 184 5.75 10.68 -9.97
N GLN A 185 5.16 9.50 -10.06
CA GLN A 185 5.91 8.24 -10.13
C GLN A 185 6.75 8.22 -11.41
N LYS A 186 8.01 7.86 -11.29
CA LYS A 186 8.84 7.55 -12.47
C LYS A 186 8.53 6.13 -12.92
N ILE A 187 8.30 5.96 -14.22
CA ILE A 187 7.97 4.67 -14.81
C ILE A 187 8.97 4.45 -15.96
N ASP A 188 9.96 3.59 -15.71
CA ASP A 188 11.09 3.36 -16.61
C ASP A 188 11.07 1.94 -17.19
N MET A 189 9.96 1.21 -17.06
CA MET A 189 9.82 -0.16 -17.52
C MET A 189 8.51 -0.38 -18.28
N PRO A 190 8.44 -1.37 -19.20
CA PRO A 190 7.20 -1.72 -19.87
C PRO A 190 6.17 -2.28 -18.89
N TYR A 191 4.89 -2.04 -19.19
CA TYR A 191 3.79 -2.55 -18.38
C TYR A 191 3.78 -4.08 -18.33
N GLN A 192 3.66 -4.61 -17.12
CA GLN A 192 3.50 -6.03 -16.84
C GLN A 192 2.52 -6.21 -15.68
N LEU A 193 1.44 -6.94 -15.93
CA LEU A 193 0.57 -7.42 -14.85
C LEU A 193 1.25 -8.61 -14.17
N ARG A 194 1.50 -8.52 -12.86
CA ARG A 194 2.08 -9.57 -12.01
C ARG A 194 1.27 -9.69 -10.72
N PRO A 195 0.07 -10.28 -10.77
CA PRO A 195 -0.89 -10.25 -9.69
C PRO A 195 -0.63 -11.31 -8.59
N GLU A 196 0.34 -12.21 -8.81
CA GLU A 196 0.64 -13.30 -7.91
C GLU A 196 1.34 -12.79 -6.65
N VAL A 197 0.93 -13.33 -5.49
CA VAL A 197 1.51 -13.06 -4.17
C VAL A 197 1.63 -14.34 -3.35
N ASP A 198 2.59 -14.39 -2.44
CA ASP A 198 2.69 -15.40 -1.40
C ASP A 198 2.37 -14.76 -0.04
N SER A 199 1.22 -15.07 0.50
CA SER A 199 0.73 -14.49 1.77
C SER A 199 1.47 -14.98 3.02
N ARG A 200 2.40 -15.95 2.89
CA ARG A 200 3.16 -16.51 4.03
C ARG A 200 4.28 -15.59 4.49
N VAL A 201 3.91 -14.37 4.84
CA VAL A 201 4.78 -13.32 5.39
C VAL A 201 4.34 -13.00 6.81
N PHE A 202 5.30 -12.93 7.73
CA PHE A 202 5.07 -12.52 9.11
C PHE A 202 5.65 -11.12 9.35
N LEU A 203 4.93 -10.29 10.09
CA LEU A 203 5.41 -8.99 10.57
C LEU A 203 5.69 -9.09 12.06
N LEU A 204 6.95 -8.86 12.45
CA LEU A 204 7.39 -8.86 13.84
C LEU A 204 7.85 -7.47 14.25
N LYS A 205 7.06 -6.81 15.10
CA LYS A 205 7.49 -5.59 15.78
C LYS A 205 8.25 -5.95 17.06
N LEU A 206 9.51 -5.57 17.16
CA LEU A 206 10.34 -5.83 18.32
C LEU A 206 9.97 -4.92 19.49
N PHE A 207 10.10 -5.44 20.70
CA PHE A 207 10.05 -4.68 21.94
C PHE A 207 11.09 -5.24 22.94
N PRO A 208 11.51 -4.46 23.94
CA PRO A 208 12.40 -4.98 24.98
C PRO A 208 11.76 -6.16 25.71
N GLY A 209 12.33 -7.36 25.54
CA GLY A 209 11.76 -8.60 26.06
C GLY A 209 11.28 -9.61 25.02
N THR A 210 11.26 -9.25 23.72
CA THR A 210 10.95 -10.21 22.65
C THR A 210 11.81 -11.48 22.78
N GLN A 211 11.16 -12.64 22.88
CA GLN A 211 11.83 -13.93 23.04
C GLN A 211 12.26 -14.48 21.67
N PRO A 212 13.45 -15.08 21.54
CA PRO A 212 13.91 -15.69 20.29
C PRO A 212 13.04 -16.85 19.80
N ASP A 213 12.27 -17.48 20.67
CA ASP A 213 11.39 -18.63 20.36
C ASP A 213 10.30 -18.26 19.36
N VAL A 214 9.93 -16.97 19.25
CA VAL A 214 9.00 -16.50 18.21
C VAL A 214 9.53 -16.82 16.80
N LEU A 215 10.85 -16.77 16.60
CA LEU A 215 11.48 -17.06 15.31
C LEU A 215 11.45 -18.56 15.01
N ASP A 216 11.52 -19.42 16.02
CA ASP A 216 11.34 -20.87 15.87
C ASP A 216 9.89 -21.20 15.44
N PHE A 217 8.91 -20.51 16.05
CA PHE A 217 7.50 -20.63 15.66
C PHE A 217 7.30 -20.21 14.18
N ILE A 218 7.87 -19.08 13.75
CA ILE A 218 7.77 -18.62 12.35
C ILE A 218 8.30 -19.69 11.39
N ALA A 219 9.43 -20.33 11.72
CA ALA A 219 9.99 -21.41 10.93
C ALA A 219 9.07 -22.65 10.88
N GLN A 220 8.49 -23.04 12.01
CA GLN A 220 7.62 -24.21 12.13
C GLN A 220 6.26 -24.01 11.44
N ALA A 221 5.72 -22.79 11.48
CA ALA A 221 4.48 -22.42 10.82
C ALA A 221 4.58 -22.31 9.29
N GLY A 222 5.78 -22.45 8.72
CA GLY A 222 5.99 -22.47 7.27
C GLY A 222 5.96 -21.09 6.61
N TYR A 223 6.21 -20.01 7.36
CA TYR A 223 6.37 -18.67 6.77
C TYR A 223 7.59 -18.63 5.86
N ARG A 224 7.44 -17.95 4.72
CA ARG A 224 8.49 -17.78 3.71
C ARG A 224 9.16 -16.41 3.78
N GLY A 225 8.47 -15.44 4.35
CA GLY A 225 8.95 -14.08 4.52
C GLY A 225 8.79 -13.60 5.96
N LEU A 226 9.70 -12.74 6.41
CA LEU A 226 9.68 -12.08 7.70
C LEU A 226 10.05 -10.60 7.51
N VAL A 227 9.14 -9.71 7.87
CA VAL A 227 9.42 -8.28 8.03
C VAL A 227 9.64 -8.02 9.52
N ILE A 228 10.74 -7.36 9.88
CA ILE A 228 11.06 -6.99 11.25
C ILE A 228 11.06 -5.47 11.39
N GLU A 229 10.20 -4.94 12.23
CA GLU A 229 10.30 -3.56 12.71
C GLU A 229 11.27 -3.52 13.92
N ALA A 230 12.51 -3.15 13.63
CA ALA A 230 13.61 -3.11 14.59
C ALA A 230 13.75 -1.72 15.24
N PHE A 231 14.67 -1.58 16.19
CA PHE A 231 14.91 -0.32 16.90
C PHE A 231 15.82 0.62 16.11
N GLY A 232 15.53 1.92 16.13
CA GLY A 232 16.40 2.95 15.55
C GLY A 232 16.84 2.60 14.13
N LEU A 233 18.13 2.57 13.86
CA LEU A 233 18.69 2.25 12.53
C LEU A 233 18.63 0.75 12.12
N GLY A 234 17.80 -0.05 12.78
CA GLY A 234 17.69 -1.49 12.53
C GLY A 234 18.34 -2.35 13.63
N GLY A 235 18.51 -1.78 14.84
CA GLY A 235 19.04 -2.48 16.00
C GLY A 235 18.09 -3.54 16.55
N LEU A 236 18.66 -4.62 17.08
CA LEU A 236 17.94 -5.67 17.81
C LEU A 236 18.84 -6.26 18.89
N HIS A 237 18.27 -7.01 19.84
CA HIS A 237 19.06 -7.57 20.92
C HIS A 237 19.84 -8.81 20.48
N TYR A 238 21.13 -8.84 20.86
CA TYR A 238 22.06 -9.91 20.49
C TYR A 238 22.93 -10.40 21.66
N ILE A 239 22.94 -9.70 22.80
CA ILE A 239 23.71 -10.11 24.00
C ILE A 239 22.90 -11.13 24.81
N ARG A 240 21.68 -10.78 25.21
CA ARG A 240 20.70 -11.67 25.83
C ARG A 240 19.52 -11.82 24.90
N ARG A 241 18.86 -12.99 24.86
CA ARG A 241 17.80 -13.29 23.89
C ARG A 241 18.28 -13.04 22.45
N ASN A 242 19.41 -13.66 22.10
CA ASN A 242 20.10 -13.40 20.83
C ASN A 242 19.21 -13.72 19.63
N LEU A 243 18.77 -12.68 18.91
CA LEU A 243 17.93 -12.81 17.71
C LEU A 243 18.79 -13.04 16.46
N VAL A 244 20.06 -12.57 16.43
CA VAL A 244 20.91 -12.66 15.22
C VAL A 244 21.12 -14.10 14.79
N GLU A 245 21.44 -14.99 15.75
CA GLU A 245 21.68 -16.40 15.46
C GLU A 245 20.39 -17.09 14.94
N LYS A 246 19.24 -16.78 15.53
CA LYS A 246 17.96 -17.32 15.07
C LYS A 246 17.59 -16.81 13.67
N LEU A 247 17.84 -15.55 13.36
CA LEU A 247 17.62 -14.99 12.02
C LEU A 247 18.52 -15.66 10.99
N ARG A 248 19.79 -15.94 11.35
CA ARG A 248 20.70 -16.72 10.50
C ARG A 248 20.13 -18.11 10.19
N MET A 249 19.61 -18.80 11.20
CA MET A 249 18.98 -20.12 11.01
C MET A 249 17.72 -20.05 10.13
N LEU A 250 16.90 -19.01 10.27
CA LEU A 250 15.75 -18.79 9.39
C LEU A 250 16.17 -18.58 7.92
N ARG A 251 17.21 -17.76 7.70
CA ARG A 251 17.76 -17.56 6.35
C ARG A 251 18.25 -18.87 5.72
N GLN A 252 18.94 -19.70 6.50
CA GLN A 252 19.39 -21.03 6.05
C GLN A 252 18.24 -21.96 5.67
N ARG A 253 17.05 -21.77 6.27
CA ARG A 253 15.81 -22.48 5.92
C ARG A 253 15.07 -21.85 4.73
N GLY A 254 15.63 -20.81 4.11
CA GLY A 254 15.07 -20.15 2.93
C GLY A 254 14.08 -19.03 3.22
N VAL A 255 13.86 -18.66 4.49
CA VAL A 255 12.99 -17.51 4.83
C VAL A 255 13.65 -16.21 4.40
N ARG A 256 12.97 -15.38 3.63
CA ARG A 256 13.44 -14.03 3.26
C ARG A 256 13.17 -13.05 4.40
N ILE A 257 14.17 -12.27 4.81
CA ILE A 257 14.08 -11.38 5.97
C ILE A 257 14.40 -9.96 5.56
N LEU A 258 13.46 -9.06 5.84
CA LEU A 258 13.57 -7.64 5.58
C LEU A 258 13.49 -6.86 6.90
N VAL A 259 14.50 -6.06 7.21
CA VAL A 259 14.58 -5.27 8.45
C VAL A 259 14.23 -3.82 8.16
N LEU A 260 13.20 -3.33 8.83
CA LEU A 260 12.76 -1.94 8.87
C LEU A 260 13.14 -1.30 10.21
N THR A 261 12.85 -0.02 10.32
CA THR A 261 12.82 0.70 11.61
C THR A 261 11.40 0.89 12.12
N GLN A 262 11.22 0.93 13.43
CA GLN A 262 9.95 1.35 14.06
C GLN A 262 9.73 2.86 13.99
N CYS A 263 10.75 3.63 13.65
CA CYS A 263 10.62 5.05 13.41
C CYS A 263 9.88 5.27 12.10
N MET A 264 8.81 6.02 12.13
CA MET A 264 7.98 6.27 10.95
C MET A 264 8.77 6.99 9.84
N TYR A 265 9.68 7.86 10.24
CA TYR A 265 10.51 8.65 9.32
C TYR A 265 11.95 8.17 9.37
N GLU A 266 12.67 8.39 8.27
CA GLU A 266 14.05 7.99 8.02
C GLU A 266 14.19 6.50 7.66
N LYS A 267 15.41 5.97 7.70
CA LYS A 267 15.71 4.63 7.17
C LYS A 267 16.32 3.70 8.22
N ALA A 268 16.18 2.41 8.01
CA ALA A 268 16.99 1.38 8.65
C ALA A 268 18.34 1.29 7.90
N ASP A 269 19.42 1.66 8.56
CA ASP A 269 20.78 1.55 8.01
C ASP A 269 21.61 0.55 8.82
N LEU A 270 21.62 -0.68 8.35
CA LEU A 270 22.30 -1.80 9.02
C LEU A 270 23.83 -1.70 8.97
N SER A 271 24.41 -0.77 8.22
CA SER A 271 25.86 -0.62 8.12
C SER A 271 26.51 0.14 9.28
N ILE A 272 25.72 0.84 10.08
CA ILE A 272 26.22 1.81 11.10
C ILE A 272 26.63 1.14 12.40
N TYR A 273 25.83 0.18 12.88
CA TYR A 273 26.10 -0.47 14.17
C TYR A 273 26.57 -1.91 14.02
N GLU A 274 27.32 -2.40 15.01
CA GLU A 274 27.86 -3.76 15.04
C GLU A 274 26.79 -4.82 14.79
N VAL A 275 25.66 -4.74 15.46
CA VAL A 275 24.55 -5.69 15.30
C VAL A 275 23.99 -5.69 13.87
N GLY A 276 23.87 -4.53 13.25
CA GLY A 276 23.44 -4.40 11.85
C GLY A 276 24.44 -5.06 10.90
N THR A 277 25.73 -4.82 11.12
CA THR A 277 26.81 -5.47 10.34
C THR A 277 26.80 -6.99 10.51
N GLN A 278 26.50 -7.50 11.70
CA GLN A 278 26.32 -8.94 11.94
C GLN A 278 25.12 -9.49 11.15
N LEU A 279 23.98 -8.76 11.09
CA LEU A 279 22.82 -9.14 10.30
C LEU A 279 23.12 -9.21 8.80
N LEU A 280 23.80 -8.20 8.26
CA LEU A 280 24.19 -8.19 6.84
C LEU A 280 25.02 -9.42 6.43
N ARG A 281 25.85 -9.94 7.35
CA ARG A 281 26.61 -11.18 7.13
C ARG A 281 25.75 -12.44 7.09
N THR A 282 24.47 -12.36 7.41
CA THR A 282 23.52 -13.46 7.41
C THR A 282 22.52 -13.39 6.25
N ASP A 283 22.80 -12.58 5.23
CA ASP A 283 21.91 -12.33 4.08
C ASP A 283 20.53 -11.79 4.46
N VAL A 284 20.45 -11.09 5.59
CA VAL A 284 19.29 -10.29 5.96
C VAL A 284 19.33 -8.98 5.19
N LEU A 285 18.20 -8.58 4.61
CA LEU A 285 18.12 -7.38 3.79
C LEU A 285 17.67 -6.18 4.63
N SER A 286 18.25 -5.01 4.36
CA SER A 286 17.71 -3.75 4.85
C SER A 286 16.50 -3.35 4.00
N GLY A 287 15.39 -3.01 4.64
CA GLY A 287 14.24 -2.41 4.00
C GLY A 287 14.39 -0.91 3.76
N MET A 288 15.55 -0.35 4.12
CA MET A 288 15.84 1.07 3.95
C MET A 288 14.75 1.95 4.58
N ASP A 289 14.10 2.80 3.80
CA ASP A 289 13.04 3.71 4.23
C ASP A 289 11.64 3.29 3.76
N LEU A 290 11.44 2.00 3.47
CA LEU A 290 10.12 1.43 3.17
C LEU A 290 9.15 1.68 4.33
N THR A 291 7.90 1.96 4.00
CA THR A 291 6.83 1.87 4.99
C THR A 291 6.51 0.40 5.30
N THR A 292 5.87 0.13 6.41
CA THR A 292 5.45 -1.24 6.77
C THR A 292 4.54 -1.83 5.71
N GLU A 293 3.58 -1.02 5.21
CA GLU A 293 2.65 -1.42 4.16
C GLU A 293 3.38 -1.82 2.88
N ALA A 294 4.32 -0.97 2.44
CA ALA A 294 5.11 -1.24 1.25
C ALA A 294 6.03 -2.46 1.42
N ALA A 295 6.65 -2.63 2.59
CA ALA A 295 7.57 -3.73 2.85
C ALA A 295 6.86 -5.09 2.89
N VAL A 296 5.74 -5.18 3.61
CA VAL A 296 4.94 -6.41 3.71
C VAL A 296 4.42 -6.83 2.34
N THR A 297 3.81 -5.90 1.61
CA THR A 297 3.25 -6.17 0.28
C THR A 297 4.32 -6.47 -0.76
N LYS A 298 5.47 -5.76 -0.71
CA LYS A 298 6.62 -6.05 -1.58
C LYS A 298 7.16 -7.44 -1.35
N LEU A 299 7.29 -7.85 -0.08
CA LEU A 299 7.80 -9.18 0.26
C LEU A 299 6.82 -10.29 -0.19
N MET A 300 5.51 -10.13 0.05
CA MET A 300 4.49 -11.05 -0.45
C MET A 300 4.53 -11.19 -1.97
N TRP A 301 4.62 -10.06 -2.68
CA TRP A 301 4.69 -10.03 -4.13
C TRP A 301 5.99 -10.64 -4.66
N ALA A 302 7.14 -10.25 -4.12
CA ALA A 302 8.44 -10.72 -4.56
C ALA A 302 8.64 -12.23 -4.33
N LEU A 303 8.08 -12.79 -3.26
CA LEU A 303 8.13 -14.23 -2.98
C LEU A 303 7.40 -15.09 -4.01
N ALA A 304 6.46 -14.52 -4.76
CA ALA A 304 5.77 -15.18 -5.85
C ALA A 304 6.47 -14.98 -7.21
N GLN A 305 7.52 -14.17 -7.26
CA GLN A 305 8.27 -13.88 -8.50
C GLN A 305 9.61 -14.62 -8.52
N GLU A 306 10.20 -14.70 -9.71
CA GLU A 306 11.62 -15.06 -9.86
C GLU A 306 12.51 -13.92 -9.32
N ASN A 307 13.75 -14.25 -8.89
CA ASN A 307 14.73 -13.28 -8.40
C ASN A 307 14.27 -12.43 -7.19
N THR A 308 13.61 -13.06 -6.21
CA THR A 308 13.06 -12.42 -5.01
C THR A 308 14.02 -11.40 -4.35
N ASP A 309 15.26 -11.79 -4.07
CA ASP A 309 16.23 -10.94 -3.35
C ASP A 309 16.60 -9.69 -4.17
N GLU A 310 16.71 -9.81 -5.48
CA GLU A 310 16.95 -8.68 -6.39
C GLU A 310 15.77 -7.70 -6.38
N LEU A 311 14.54 -8.21 -6.45
CA LEU A 311 13.33 -7.39 -6.44
C LEU A 311 13.16 -6.65 -5.11
N LEU A 312 13.53 -7.28 -3.98
CA LEU A 312 13.44 -6.66 -2.66
C LEU A 312 14.39 -5.47 -2.48
N THR A 313 15.55 -5.48 -3.14
CA THR A 313 16.58 -4.44 -3.00
C THR A 313 16.43 -3.30 -4.02
N LYS A 314 15.66 -3.50 -5.11
CA LYS A 314 15.42 -2.48 -6.14
C LYS A 314 14.33 -1.49 -5.72
N ASN A 315 14.51 -0.23 -6.11
CA ASN A 315 13.46 0.78 -6.11
C ASN A 315 12.62 0.60 -7.39
N LEU A 316 11.43 0.02 -7.29
CA LEU A 316 10.57 -0.34 -8.42
C LEU A 316 9.51 0.71 -8.74
N CYS A 317 8.93 1.31 -7.70
CA CYS A 317 7.77 2.21 -7.79
C CYS A 317 7.95 3.49 -6.95
N GLY A 318 9.17 3.84 -6.53
CA GLY A 318 9.43 4.97 -5.67
C GLY A 318 9.27 4.67 -4.16
N GLU A 319 9.26 3.39 -3.80
CA GLU A 319 9.15 2.89 -2.43
C GLU A 319 10.44 3.01 -1.63
N ILE A 320 11.58 3.23 -2.27
CA ILE A 320 12.87 3.50 -1.64
C ILE A 320 13.31 4.91 -2.09
N ARG A 321 13.84 5.71 -1.17
CA ARG A 321 14.37 7.04 -1.47
C ARG A 321 15.76 6.89 -2.11
N ASP A 322 15.97 7.67 -3.16
CA ASP A 322 17.27 7.78 -3.85
C ASP A 322 18.35 8.39 -2.93
#